data_1beda420af6b102ca392624d81e66a9c
#
_entry.id   1beda420af6b102ca392624d81e66a9c
#
_cell.length_a   1.000
_cell.length_b   1.000
_cell.length_c   1.000
_cell.angle_alpha   90.00
_cell.angle_beta   90.00
_cell.angle_gamma   90.00
#
_symmetry.space_group_name_H-M   'P 1'
#
loop_
_entity.id
_entity.type
_entity.pdbx_description
1 polymer ?
#
loop_
_entity_poly.entity_id
_entity_poly.type
_entity_poly.pdbx_seq_one_letter_code
_entity_poly.pdbx_strand_id
1 'polypeptide(L)'
;MIFSSRYKNFAHKTKYFCTKKSNFTNYSITLQTIIIHYLKLYSHKVMKLKHYLIPAVALLCASCQQNSNFADGLLEVEGGQIQGYKDDGLTIFKGIPFAAPPVGELRWKAPQPVVPWDTILQATHYAAGPIQGAPSDNFSEDCLYLNVWTPAKTADEKLPVLVWIYGGGFAFGNAGDPSNDCEALARSTDGLILASLNYRVGQLGFLALPELTAESPDHVSGNYGVQDQIAALSWLKRNIAKFGGDPERITIFGESAGGISVSMLCASPLCKGLFQGAISQSGGSFGPTRPVTYPGENMKTLANAEQDGLKIMESLGASSLAELRAMDAWKFAGRGLGAGGWPVVDGYVIPDDQSVLYAEGRYNDVPVLIGYNSDEGISFSFGPSTPEYYAQSTKMRYGQFADALMKAYPYTEEDGGKQSRDLMRDAAFGWQTWKWACLQNKTGKSKVFLYYFDQHPDYPADDKNFGHGSPHGQDVNFVFQHTAHFERPEVDVPLSVTMGKYWTNFAKYGDPNGEGLPHWPAFTNDQPQTMYLTSPAPHAGPVPSEAALNVLDSYFTWRRTDEGKAWAEAN
;
A
#
# COMPACT_ATOMS: atom_id res chain seq x y z
N MET A 1 -31.46 -1.60 39.30
CA MET A 1 -31.75 -3.05 39.47
C MET A 1 -33.25 -3.42 39.49
N ILE A 2 -34.19 -2.48 39.46
CA ILE A 2 -35.65 -2.76 39.52
C ILE A 2 -36.30 -2.88 38.11
N PHE A 3 -35.60 -2.48 37.05
CA PHE A 3 -36.15 -2.57 35.68
C PHE A 3 -35.89 -3.90 34.95
N SER A 4 -34.94 -4.72 35.40
CA SER A 4 -34.57 -5.97 34.72
C SER A 4 -35.53 -7.15 34.99
N SER A 5 -36.26 -7.18 36.13
CA SER A 5 -37.11 -8.31 36.47
C SER A 5 -38.52 -8.28 35.82
N ARG A 6 -38.99 -7.09 35.41
CA ARG A 6 -40.32 -6.97 34.75
C ARG A 6 -40.28 -7.26 33.24
N TYR A 7 -39.12 -7.14 32.60
CA TYR A 7 -38.98 -7.46 31.16
C TYR A 7 -38.88 -8.96 30.89
N LYS A 8 -38.31 -9.75 31.81
CA LYS A 8 -38.22 -11.21 31.65
C LYS A 8 -39.60 -11.89 31.76
N ASN A 9 -40.51 -11.34 32.56
CA ASN A 9 -41.86 -11.89 32.69
C ASN A 9 -42.78 -11.57 31.49
N PHE A 10 -42.49 -10.54 30.71
CA PHE A 10 -43.24 -10.19 29.51
C PHE A 10 -42.89 -11.10 28.32
N ALA A 11 -41.59 -11.40 28.14
CA ALA A 11 -41.12 -12.31 27.10
C ALA A 11 -41.57 -13.76 27.28
N HIS A 12 -41.77 -14.19 28.53
CA HIS A 12 -42.25 -15.55 28.83
C HIS A 12 -43.76 -15.73 28.59
N LYS A 13 -44.57 -14.68 28.75
CA LYS A 13 -46.02 -14.72 28.46
C LYS A 13 -46.35 -14.65 26.99
N THR A 14 -45.53 -13.98 26.17
CA THR A 14 -45.72 -13.91 24.71
C THR A 14 -45.33 -15.20 23.99
N LYS A 15 -44.40 -16.00 24.52
CA LYS A 15 -44.05 -17.33 23.97
C LYS A 15 -45.12 -18.39 24.13
N TYR A 16 -46.04 -18.23 25.11
CA TYR A 16 -47.11 -19.21 25.38
C TYR A 16 -48.35 -19.07 24.48
N PHE A 17 -48.46 -17.92 23.75
CA PHE A 17 -49.61 -17.65 22.88
C PHE A 17 -49.41 -18.03 21.41
N CYS A 18 -48.21 -18.41 21.00
CA CYS A 18 -47.92 -18.74 19.59
C CYS A 18 -48.03 -20.22 19.22
N THR A 19 -48.49 -21.10 20.13
CA THR A 19 -48.48 -22.56 19.88
C THR A 19 -49.86 -23.24 19.81
N LYS A 20 -50.98 -22.52 19.72
CA LYS A 20 -52.27 -23.14 19.41
C LYS A 20 -52.98 -22.46 18.24
N LYS A 21 -52.95 -23.11 17.10
CA LYS A 21 -53.80 -22.82 15.93
C LYS A 21 -55.22 -23.35 16.23
N SER A 22 -56.20 -22.47 16.44
CA SER A 22 -57.59 -22.60 16.02
C SER A 22 -58.44 -21.41 16.51
N ASN A 23 -59.24 -20.83 15.59
CA ASN A 23 -60.30 -19.83 15.74
C ASN A 23 -59.90 -18.38 16.07
N PHE A 24 -59.47 -17.68 15.05
CA PHE A 24 -59.16 -16.24 15.08
C PHE A 24 -60.10 -15.43 14.20
N THR A 25 -61.25 -15.00 14.72
CA THR A 25 -61.99 -13.87 14.14
C THR A 25 -62.55 -12.89 15.17
N ASN A 26 -62.67 -13.26 16.46
CA ASN A 26 -63.25 -12.36 17.46
C ASN A 26 -62.29 -11.79 18.51
N TYR A 27 -60.99 -12.16 18.47
CA TYR A 27 -59.98 -11.63 19.43
C TYR A 27 -59.15 -10.48 18.88
N SER A 28 -59.18 -10.20 17.56
CA SER A 28 -58.43 -9.15 16.92
C SER A 28 -58.88 -7.75 17.33
N ILE A 29 -60.20 -7.52 17.52
CA ILE A 29 -60.74 -6.21 17.86
C ILE A 29 -60.44 -5.82 19.30
N THR A 30 -60.44 -6.79 20.23
CA THR A 30 -60.17 -6.56 21.64
C THR A 30 -58.67 -6.27 21.91
N LEU A 31 -57.78 -6.91 21.18
CA LEU A 31 -56.34 -6.68 21.32
C LEU A 31 -55.90 -5.30 20.72
N GLN A 32 -56.49 -4.91 19.60
CA GLN A 32 -56.26 -3.58 19.04
C GLN A 32 -56.76 -2.47 19.96
N THR A 33 -57.92 -2.65 20.59
CA THR A 33 -58.50 -1.67 21.53
C THR A 33 -57.66 -1.56 22.81
N ILE A 34 -57.11 -2.65 23.32
CA ILE A 34 -56.23 -2.67 24.49
C ILE A 34 -54.85 -2.02 24.14
N ILE A 35 -54.32 -2.31 22.98
CA ILE A 35 -53.05 -1.71 22.54
C ILE A 35 -53.18 -0.19 22.31
N ILE A 36 -54.29 0.26 21.69
CA ILE A 36 -54.57 1.68 21.48
C ILE A 36 -54.80 2.40 22.84
N HIS A 37 -55.46 1.76 23.81
CA HIS A 37 -55.64 2.36 25.13
C HIS A 37 -54.35 2.43 25.93
N TYR A 38 -53.49 1.40 25.83
CA TYR A 38 -52.14 1.39 26.43
C TYR A 38 -51.21 2.42 25.77
N LEU A 39 -51.24 2.56 24.45
CA LEU A 39 -50.46 3.56 23.73
C LEU A 39 -50.92 4.99 24.05
N LYS A 40 -52.24 5.24 24.25
CA LYS A 40 -52.75 6.55 24.69
C LYS A 40 -52.35 6.91 26.12
N LEU A 41 -52.36 5.95 27.06
CA LEU A 41 -51.91 6.15 28.43
C LEU A 41 -50.39 6.36 28.57
N TYR A 42 -49.61 5.72 27.70
CA TYR A 42 -48.14 5.90 27.66
C TYR A 42 -47.71 7.19 26.93
N SER A 43 -48.50 7.65 25.92
CA SER A 43 -48.14 8.87 25.17
C SER A 43 -48.18 10.12 26.04
N HIS A 44 -49.07 10.22 27.02
CA HIS A 44 -49.16 11.38 27.91
C HIS A 44 -48.05 11.41 28.98
N LYS A 45 -47.53 10.27 29.43
CA LYS A 45 -46.36 10.21 30.33
C LYS A 45 -45.03 10.38 29.59
N VAL A 46 -44.95 9.86 28.37
CA VAL A 46 -43.76 9.97 27.52
C VAL A 46 -43.60 11.39 26.98
N MET A 47 -44.72 12.12 26.69
CA MET A 47 -44.60 13.54 26.26
C MET A 47 -44.11 14.45 27.39
N LYS A 48 -44.50 14.23 28.66
CA LYS A 48 -43.92 14.99 29.78
C LYS A 48 -42.47 14.64 30.07
N LEU A 49 -42.01 13.41 29.81
CA LEU A 49 -40.61 13.01 29.94
C LEU A 49 -39.74 13.54 28.80
N LYS A 50 -40.27 13.69 27.58
CA LYS A 50 -39.54 14.31 26.44
C LYS A 50 -39.20 15.75 26.70
N HIS A 51 -40.02 16.53 27.39
CA HIS A 51 -39.72 17.95 27.69
C HIS A 51 -38.59 18.15 28.72
N TYR A 52 -38.21 17.13 29.47
CA TYR A 52 -37.10 17.17 30.43
C TYR A 52 -35.89 16.36 29.99
N LEU A 53 -36.05 15.33 29.14
CA LEU A 53 -34.95 14.52 28.62
C LEU A 53 -34.28 15.13 27.40
N ILE A 54 -35.01 15.85 26.53
CA ILE A 54 -34.40 16.52 25.36
C ILE A 54 -33.45 17.64 25.76
N PRO A 55 -33.78 18.54 26.73
CA PRO A 55 -32.79 19.52 27.19
C PRO A 55 -31.66 18.90 27.99
N ALA A 56 -31.86 17.80 28.73
CA ALA A 56 -30.80 17.13 29.47
C ALA A 56 -29.85 16.35 28.56
N VAL A 57 -30.35 15.72 27.49
CA VAL A 57 -29.50 15.07 26.48
C VAL A 57 -28.81 16.12 25.60
N ALA A 58 -29.49 17.25 25.28
CA ALA A 58 -28.83 18.37 24.58
C ALA A 58 -27.77 19.07 25.43
N LEU A 59 -27.96 19.18 26.78
CA LEU A 59 -26.92 19.67 27.68
C LEU A 59 -25.78 18.65 27.90
N LEU A 60 -26.05 17.35 27.88
CA LEU A 60 -25.02 16.31 27.92
C LEU A 60 -24.24 16.20 26.61
N CYS A 61 -24.89 16.43 25.46
CA CYS A 61 -24.20 16.54 24.17
C CYS A 61 -23.41 17.87 24.03
N ALA A 62 -23.84 18.94 24.69
CA ALA A 62 -23.11 20.22 24.72
C ALA A 62 -21.91 20.25 25.68
N SER A 63 -21.85 19.33 26.66
CA SER A 63 -20.73 19.23 27.61
C SER A 63 -19.59 18.31 27.14
N CYS A 64 -19.72 17.66 25.97
CA CYS A 64 -18.66 16.86 25.34
C CYS A 64 -18.12 17.48 24.04
N GLN A 65 -18.38 18.75 23.78
CA GLN A 65 -17.53 19.51 22.85
C GLN A 65 -16.27 19.97 23.59
N GLN A 66 -15.35 19.04 23.85
CA GLN A 66 -13.95 19.40 23.97
C GLN A 66 -13.56 19.93 22.60
N ASN A 67 -13.33 21.25 22.54
CA ASN A 67 -13.06 21.99 21.33
C ASN A 67 -11.78 21.43 20.68
N SER A 68 -11.91 20.68 19.59
CA SER A 68 -10.81 20.52 18.64
C SER A 68 -10.52 21.92 18.11
N ASN A 69 -9.35 22.44 18.40
CA ASN A 69 -8.92 23.75 17.89
C ASN A 69 -7.96 23.51 16.73
N PHE A 70 -8.51 23.32 15.53
CA PHE A 70 -7.75 23.15 14.30
C PHE A 70 -6.66 24.22 14.15
N ALA A 71 -6.98 25.46 14.55
CA ALA A 71 -6.04 26.58 14.48
C ALA A 71 -4.78 26.37 15.35
N ASP A 72 -4.85 25.59 16.42
CA ASP A 72 -3.71 25.30 17.29
C ASP A 72 -3.11 23.90 17.05
N GLY A 73 -3.61 23.14 16.04
CA GLY A 73 -3.15 21.81 15.73
C GLY A 73 -3.65 20.74 16.71
N LEU A 74 -4.72 21.01 17.47
CA LEU A 74 -5.37 20.06 18.35
C LEU A 74 -6.57 19.43 17.65
N LEU A 75 -6.50 18.13 17.36
CA LEU A 75 -7.53 17.39 16.65
C LEU A 75 -8.05 16.21 17.49
N GLU A 76 -9.30 15.83 17.26
CA GLU A 76 -9.88 14.59 17.77
C GLU A 76 -10.01 13.58 16.64
N VAL A 77 -9.30 12.46 16.77
CA VAL A 77 -9.28 11.35 15.81
C VAL A 77 -9.75 10.06 16.47
N GLU A 78 -9.86 9.01 15.67
CA GLU A 78 -10.12 7.67 16.21
C GLU A 78 -9.04 7.28 17.21
N GLY A 79 -9.45 7.01 18.46
CA GLY A 79 -8.58 6.70 19.59
C GLY A 79 -8.47 7.82 20.62
N GLY A 80 -8.52 9.10 20.24
CA GLY A 80 -8.45 10.23 21.19
C GLY A 80 -7.95 11.53 20.57
N GLN A 81 -7.51 12.45 21.45
CA GLN A 81 -6.98 13.74 21.02
C GLN A 81 -5.49 13.66 20.69
N ILE A 82 -5.09 14.37 19.62
CA ILE A 82 -3.71 14.50 19.18
C ILE A 82 -3.33 15.97 19.05
N GLN A 83 -2.09 16.30 19.43
CA GLN A 83 -1.50 17.63 19.28
C GLN A 83 -0.35 17.56 18.29
N GLY A 84 -0.53 18.19 17.12
CA GLY A 84 0.53 18.46 16.15
C GLY A 84 1.24 19.80 16.41
N TYR A 85 2.18 20.13 15.56
CA TYR A 85 2.90 21.40 15.58
C TYR A 85 2.80 22.12 14.25
N LYS A 86 3.01 23.45 14.28
CA LYS A 86 3.01 24.29 13.09
C LYS A 86 4.42 24.62 12.68
N ASP A 87 4.69 24.53 11.40
CA ASP A 87 5.94 24.93 10.81
C ASP A 87 5.73 25.43 9.38
N ASP A 88 6.10 26.69 9.14
CA ASP A 88 6.10 27.37 7.85
C ASP A 88 4.88 27.03 6.95
N GLY A 89 3.69 27.32 7.46
CA GLY A 89 2.42 27.16 6.74
C GLY A 89 1.80 25.76 6.79
N LEU A 90 2.51 24.75 7.26
CA LEU A 90 1.99 23.42 7.52
C LEU A 90 1.57 23.23 8.97
N THR A 91 0.59 22.37 9.21
CA THR A 91 0.38 21.69 10.49
C THR A 91 0.82 20.25 10.32
N ILE A 92 1.73 19.79 11.18
CA ILE A 92 2.44 18.52 11.06
C ILE A 92 2.08 17.63 12.23
N PHE A 93 1.72 16.38 11.93
CA PHE A 93 1.42 15.35 12.92
C PHE A 93 2.29 14.13 12.61
N LYS A 94 3.10 13.70 13.57
CA LYS A 94 4.01 12.54 13.45
C LYS A 94 3.70 11.52 14.54
N GLY A 95 3.68 10.22 14.19
CA GLY A 95 3.48 9.14 15.15
C GLY A 95 2.03 8.97 15.61
N ILE A 96 1.04 9.06 14.72
CA ILE A 96 -0.36 8.80 15.03
C ILE A 96 -0.63 7.30 14.94
N PRO A 97 -1.10 6.61 16.00
CA PRO A 97 -1.44 5.19 15.92
C PRO A 97 -2.69 4.98 15.07
N PHE A 98 -2.64 4.05 14.12
CA PHE A 98 -3.80 3.67 13.28
C PHE A 98 -4.34 2.27 13.59
N ALA A 99 -3.63 1.49 14.41
CA ALA A 99 -4.01 0.17 14.88
C ALA A 99 -3.42 -0.09 16.26
N ALA A 100 -3.89 -1.14 16.94
CA ALA A 100 -3.29 -1.62 18.19
C ALA A 100 -1.87 -2.15 17.93
N PRO A 101 -0.92 -2.03 18.89
CA PRO A 101 0.41 -2.61 18.78
C PRO A 101 0.36 -4.11 18.48
N PRO A 102 1.01 -4.60 17.40
CA PRO A 102 0.98 -6.01 17.01
C PRO A 102 1.96 -6.86 17.81
N VAL A 103 1.90 -6.81 19.14
CA VAL A 103 2.85 -7.44 20.07
C VAL A 103 2.23 -8.63 20.80
N GLY A 104 3.06 -9.55 21.28
CA GLY A 104 2.62 -10.70 22.07
C GLY A 104 1.62 -11.58 21.31
N GLU A 105 0.40 -11.74 21.83
CA GLU A 105 -0.66 -12.50 21.19
C GLU A 105 -1.16 -11.92 19.88
N LEU A 106 -0.89 -10.63 19.59
CA LEU A 106 -1.23 -9.96 18.34
C LEU A 106 -0.12 -10.10 17.27
N ARG A 107 1.05 -10.65 17.63
CA ARG A 107 2.09 -10.97 16.65
C ARG A 107 1.52 -11.96 15.61
N TRP A 108 1.69 -11.65 14.33
CA TRP A 108 1.12 -12.40 13.19
C TRP A 108 -0.41 -12.51 13.23
N LYS A 109 -1.08 -11.45 13.66
CA LYS A 109 -2.52 -11.26 13.44
C LYS A 109 -2.78 -10.04 12.56
N ALA A 110 -3.94 -10.04 11.92
CA ALA A 110 -4.46 -8.86 11.23
C ALA A 110 -4.48 -7.65 12.19
N PRO A 111 -4.25 -6.42 11.70
CA PRO A 111 -4.30 -5.23 12.53
C PRO A 111 -5.61 -5.13 13.29
N GLN A 112 -5.52 -4.83 14.59
CA GLN A 112 -6.67 -4.66 15.45
C GLN A 112 -7.01 -3.16 15.60
N PRO A 113 -8.25 -2.81 15.97
CA PRO A 113 -8.65 -1.41 16.18
C PRO A 113 -7.71 -0.67 17.13
N VAL A 114 -7.56 0.63 16.89
CA VAL A 114 -6.76 1.51 17.74
C VAL A 114 -7.18 1.38 19.20
N VAL A 115 -6.19 1.30 20.11
CA VAL A 115 -6.44 1.33 21.56
C VAL A 115 -6.72 2.79 21.95
N PRO A 116 -7.90 3.12 22.52
CA PRO A 116 -8.22 4.48 22.91
C PRO A 116 -7.30 5.00 24.03
N TRP A 117 -7.04 6.30 23.99
CA TRP A 117 -6.30 7.03 25.04
C TRP A 117 -7.12 8.22 25.56
N ASP A 118 -6.90 8.61 26.82
CA ASP A 118 -7.64 9.66 27.52
C ASP A 118 -6.85 10.97 27.72
N THR A 119 -5.58 10.97 27.32
CA THR A 119 -4.69 12.15 27.35
C THR A 119 -4.53 12.76 25.96
N ILE A 120 -3.92 13.93 25.84
CA ILE A 120 -3.55 14.48 24.53
C ILE A 120 -2.24 13.85 24.07
N LEU A 121 -2.29 13.04 23.03
CA LEU A 121 -1.11 12.45 22.41
C LEU A 121 -0.30 13.56 21.70
N GLN A 122 0.98 13.71 22.05
CA GLN A 122 1.88 14.65 21.39
C GLN A 122 2.39 14.03 20.06
N ALA A 123 1.70 14.36 18.96
CA ALA A 123 2.03 13.86 17.63
C ALA A 123 3.12 14.73 16.97
N THR A 124 4.29 14.84 17.62
CA THR A 124 5.37 15.76 17.23
C THR A 124 6.66 15.04 16.80
N HIS A 125 6.74 13.73 16.96
CA HIS A 125 7.91 12.93 16.63
C HIS A 125 7.49 11.67 15.86
N TYR A 126 8.33 11.19 14.96
CA TYR A 126 8.14 9.89 14.33
C TYR A 126 8.11 8.78 15.38
N ALA A 127 7.18 7.87 15.25
CA ALA A 127 7.19 6.64 16.04
C ALA A 127 8.30 5.68 15.53
N ALA A 128 8.62 4.67 16.33
CA ALA A 128 9.54 3.62 15.93
C ALA A 128 9.09 2.94 14.63
N GLY A 129 10.03 2.65 13.74
CA GLY A 129 9.81 1.81 12.56
C GLY A 129 9.65 0.35 12.94
N PRO A 130 9.23 -0.51 12.00
CA PRO A 130 9.14 -1.95 12.22
C PRO A 130 10.52 -2.57 12.46
N ILE A 131 10.59 -3.62 13.29
CA ILE A 131 11.83 -4.34 13.58
C ILE A 131 12.49 -4.82 12.30
N GLN A 132 13.77 -4.44 12.14
CA GLN A 132 14.59 -4.73 10.97
C GLN A 132 16.08 -4.58 11.31
N GLY A 133 16.96 -5.26 10.54
CA GLY A 133 18.41 -5.10 10.69
C GLY A 133 18.96 -5.50 12.07
N ALA A 134 19.73 -4.62 12.69
CA ALA A 134 20.30 -4.80 14.02
C ALA A 134 19.44 -4.11 15.10
N PRO A 135 19.45 -4.59 16.36
CA PRO A 135 18.74 -3.96 17.46
C PRO A 135 19.07 -2.47 17.61
N SER A 136 18.03 -1.64 17.70
CA SER A 136 18.10 -0.20 17.84
C SER A 136 16.79 0.33 18.43
N ASP A 137 16.86 1.42 19.20
CA ASP A 137 15.67 2.11 19.76
C ASP A 137 14.79 2.76 18.69
N ASN A 138 15.27 2.85 17.44
CA ASN A 138 14.50 3.35 16.31
C ASN A 138 13.47 2.34 15.77
N PHE A 139 13.49 1.10 16.22
CA PHE A 139 12.64 0.01 15.72
C PHE A 139 11.93 -0.72 16.85
N SER A 140 10.67 -1.09 16.61
CA SER A 140 9.82 -1.80 17.56
C SER A 140 8.81 -2.70 16.84
N GLU A 141 8.26 -3.72 17.51
CA GLU A 141 7.02 -4.36 17.05
C GLU A 141 5.83 -3.41 17.14
N ASP A 142 5.81 -2.51 18.14
CA ASP A 142 4.85 -1.41 18.22
C ASP A 142 5.24 -0.32 17.20
N CYS A 143 4.82 -0.52 15.94
CA CYS A 143 5.23 0.29 14.79
C CYS A 143 4.07 0.79 13.92
N LEU A 144 2.81 0.47 14.23
CA LEU A 144 1.66 0.77 13.37
C LEU A 144 1.19 2.22 13.54
N TYR A 145 1.98 3.14 13.01
CA TYR A 145 1.81 4.59 13.10
C TYR A 145 1.87 5.24 11.73
N LEU A 146 1.22 6.39 11.59
CA LEU A 146 1.24 7.21 10.39
C LEU A 146 1.57 8.68 10.71
N ASN A 147 1.90 9.45 9.68
CA ASN A 147 2.23 10.86 9.76
C ASN A 147 1.38 11.64 8.76
N VAL A 148 1.07 12.90 9.06
CA VAL A 148 0.27 13.79 8.20
C VAL A 148 0.87 15.18 8.17
N TRP A 149 1.04 15.74 6.97
CA TRP A 149 1.42 17.12 6.70
C TRP A 149 0.25 17.81 6.00
N THR A 150 -0.37 18.80 6.64
CA THR A 150 -1.52 19.49 6.07
C THR A 150 -1.29 20.99 5.96
N PRO A 151 -1.48 21.60 4.77
CA PRO A 151 -1.53 23.04 4.59
C PRO A 151 -2.88 23.65 4.95
N ALA A 152 -3.90 22.84 5.23
CA ALA A 152 -5.25 23.31 5.53
C ALA A 152 -5.30 24.26 6.72
N LYS A 153 -6.19 25.22 6.67
CA LYS A 153 -6.45 26.19 7.76
C LYS A 153 -7.70 25.83 8.54
N THR A 154 -8.59 25.04 7.92
CA THR A 154 -9.83 24.54 8.51
C THR A 154 -10.08 23.09 8.09
N ALA A 155 -10.91 22.37 8.84
CA ALA A 155 -11.31 21.01 8.51
C ALA A 155 -12.22 20.92 7.25
N ASP A 156 -12.81 22.03 6.81
CA ASP A 156 -13.81 22.04 5.73
C ASP A 156 -13.21 22.24 4.32
N GLU A 157 -11.89 22.36 4.19
CA GLU A 157 -11.22 22.67 2.91
C GLU A 157 -11.27 21.54 1.88
N LYS A 158 -11.40 20.29 2.33
CA LYS A 158 -11.49 19.11 1.46
C LYS A 158 -10.35 19.01 0.45
N LEU A 159 -9.13 19.14 0.94
CA LEU A 159 -7.92 19.03 0.11
C LEU A 159 -7.70 17.58 -0.35
N PRO A 160 -7.14 17.36 -1.56
CA PRO A 160 -6.71 16.03 -1.97
C PRO A 160 -5.58 15.52 -1.09
N VAL A 161 -5.45 14.19 -1.01
CA VAL A 161 -4.51 13.52 -0.12
C VAL A 161 -3.62 12.59 -0.93
N LEU A 162 -2.32 12.64 -0.69
CA LEU A 162 -1.33 11.76 -1.29
C LEU A 162 -0.66 10.94 -0.18
N VAL A 163 -0.74 9.61 -0.25
CA VAL A 163 -0.32 8.69 0.82
C VAL A 163 0.89 7.87 0.38
N TRP A 164 2.03 8.08 1.03
CA TRP A 164 3.28 7.39 0.76
C TRP A 164 3.35 6.02 1.41
N ILE A 165 3.77 5.02 0.62
CA ILE A 165 4.10 3.67 1.04
C ILE A 165 5.56 3.41 0.64
N TYR A 166 6.45 3.30 1.63
CA TYR A 166 7.88 3.14 1.39
C TYR A 166 8.25 1.77 0.82
N GLY A 167 9.39 1.70 0.15
CA GLY A 167 9.99 0.49 -0.39
C GLY A 167 10.87 -0.29 0.59
N GLY A 168 11.85 -1.04 0.07
CA GLY A 168 12.79 -1.82 0.87
C GLY A 168 12.55 -3.32 0.82
N GLY A 169 12.01 -3.84 -0.29
CA GLY A 169 11.88 -5.29 -0.56
C GLY A 169 11.06 -6.03 0.49
N PHE A 170 10.10 -5.37 1.13
CA PHE A 170 9.30 -5.88 2.26
C PHE A 170 10.13 -6.35 3.47
N ALA A 171 11.43 -6.11 3.49
CA ALA A 171 12.37 -6.54 4.52
C ALA A 171 12.86 -5.41 5.42
N PHE A 172 12.81 -4.17 4.95
CA PHE A 172 13.24 -2.97 5.66
C PHE A 172 12.50 -1.73 5.18
N GLY A 173 12.80 -0.56 5.79
CA GLY A 173 12.16 0.73 5.55
C GLY A 173 11.28 1.16 6.70
N ASN A 174 11.04 2.46 6.80
CA ASN A 174 10.09 3.06 7.72
C ASN A 174 9.71 4.48 7.29
N ALA A 175 8.56 4.95 7.74
CA ALA A 175 8.04 6.28 7.39
C ALA A 175 8.75 7.45 8.10
N GLY A 176 9.66 7.18 9.03
CA GLY A 176 10.49 8.16 9.72
C GLY A 176 11.92 8.25 9.18
N ASP A 177 12.26 7.47 8.14
CA ASP A 177 13.56 7.57 7.47
C ASP A 177 13.64 8.89 6.68
N PRO A 178 14.76 9.63 6.74
CA PRO A 178 14.91 10.88 5.99
C PRO A 178 14.68 10.76 4.49
N SER A 179 14.96 9.60 3.88
CA SER A 179 14.69 9.34 2.46
C SER A 179 13.18 9.25 2.15
N ASN A 180 12.35 9.02 3.16
CA ASN A 180 10.90 8.92 3.08
C ASN A 180 10.18 10.18 3.61
N ASP A 181 10.91 11.26 3.90
CA ASP A 181 10.32 12.49 4.45
C ASP A 181 9.54 13.25 3.37
N CYS A 182 8.23 13.30 3.55
CA CYS A 182 7.30 13.98 2.64
C CYS A 182 7.30 15.51 2.81
N GLU A 183 8.06 16.09 3.74
CA GLU A 183 7.91 17.50 4.14
C GLU A 183 8.27 18.47 2.99
N ALA A 184 9.37 18.24 2.28
CA ALA A 184 9.76 19.11 1.16
C ALA A 184 8.72 19.09 0.03
N LEU A 185 8.19 17.91 -0.30
CA LEU A 185 7.09 17.80 -1.27
C LEU A 185 5.83 18.51 -0.75
N ALA A 186 5.45 18.33 0.52
CA ALA A 186 4.29 18.99 1.11
C ALA A 186 4.38 20.52 1.04
N ARG A 187 5.58 21.09 1.24
CA ARG A 187 5.84 22.53 1.15
C ARG A 187 5.77 23.07 -0.27
N SER A 188 6.17 22.26 -1.26
CA SER A 188 6.21 22.65 -2.66
C SER A 188 4.86 22.50 -3.37
N THR A 189 3.91 21.79 -2.76
CA THR A 189 2.58 21.56 -3.34
C THR A 189 1.58 22.60 -2.85
N ASP A 190 0.76 23.12 -3.75
CA ASP A 190 -0.33 24.03 -3.39
C ASP A 190 -1.59 23.22 -3.07
N GLY A 191 -1.98 23.22 -1.79
CA GLY A 191 -3.23 22.63 -1.32
C GLY A 191 -3.30 21.09 -1.46
N LEU A 192 -2.24 20.37 -1.13
CA LEU A 192 -2.20 18.90 -1.06
C LEU A 192 -1.81 18.44 0.34
N ILE A 193 -2.54 17.51 0.91
CA ILE A 193 -2.17 16.84 2.16
C ILE A 193 -1.26 15.65 1.82
N LEU A 194 -0.14 15.53 2.50
CA LEU A 194 0.74 14.36 2.45
C LEU A 194 0.50 13.50 3.69
N ALA A 195 0.53 12.19 3.51
CA ALA A 195 0.59 11.23 4.61
C ALA A 195 1.62 10.14 4.31
N SER A 196 2.23 9.57 5.34
CA SER A 196 3.07 8.37 5.24
C SER A 196 2.71 7.39 6.34
N LEU A 197 2.95 6.10 6.12
CA LEU A 197 2.55 5.06 7.06
C LEU A 197 3.65 4.02 7.25
N ASN A 198 3.75 3.47 8.46
CA ASN A 198 4.52 2.27 8.73
C ASN A 198 3.67 1.02 8.47
N TYR A 199 4.32 -0.06 8.07
CA TYR A 199 3.74 -1.40 7.99
C TYR A 199 4.79 -2.43 8.43
N ARG A 200 4.36 -3.56 8.96
CA ARG A 200 5.28 -4.65 9.36
C ARG A 200 6.06 -5.18 8.16
N VAL A 201 7.35 -5.38 8.36
CA VAL A 201 8.28 -5.92 7.36
C VAL A 201 8.92 -7.21 7.83
N GLY A 202 9.63 -7.89 6.94
CA GLY A 202 10.33 -9.11 7.25
C GLY A 202 9.41 -10.24 7.68
N GLN A 203 9.93 -11.15 8.49
CA GLN A 203 9.15 -12.27 9.01
C GLN A 203 8.00 -11.84 9.92
N LEU A 204 8.10 -10.68 10.60
CA LEU A 204 7.01 -10.14 11.41
C LEU A 204 5.82 -9.65 10.57
N GLY A 205 6.08 -9.25 9.32
CA GLY A 205 5.06 -8.81 8.37
C GLY A 205 4.57 -9.91 7.42
N PHE A 206 5.38 -10.96 7.16
CA PHE A 206 5.13 -11.87 6.03
C PHE A 206 5.37 -13.36 6.32
N LEU A 207 5.50 -13.80 7.57
CA LEU A 207 5.58 -15.21 7.91
C LEU A 207 4.24 -15.91 7.68
N ALA A 208 4.23 -16.96 6.86
CA ALA A 208 3.10 -17.86 6.71
C ALA A 208 3.39 -19.20 7.40
N LEU A 209 2.41 -19.75 8.10
CA LEU A 209 2.46 -21.07 8.74
C LEU A 209 1.07 -21.71 8.70
N PRO A 210 0.96 -23.05 8.59
CA PRO A 210 -0.34 -23.74 8.69
C PRO A 210 -1.11 -23.41 9.97
N GLU A 211 -0.41 -23.27 11.12
CA GLU A 211 -1.02 -22.89 12.39
C GLU A 211 -1.58 -21.46 12.38
N LEU A 212 -0.85 -20.50 11.75
CA LEU A 212 -1.31 -19.12 11.57
C LEU A 212 -2.53 -19.07 10.64
N THR A 213 -2.52 -19.83 9.55
CA THR A 213 -3.66 -19.97 8.64
C THR A 213 -4.86 -20.56 9.35
N ALA A 214 -4.66 -21.59 10.19
CA ALA A 214 -5.74 -22.25 10.91
C ALA A 214 -6.38 -21.36 12.00
N GLU A 215 -5.60 -20.48 12.66
CA GLU A 215 -6.16 -19.55 13.66
C GLU A 215 -6.82 -18.30 13.05
N SER A 216 -6.50 -17.97 11.79
CA SER A 216 -7.06 -16.82 11.10
C SER A 216 -8.54 -17.06 10.78
N PRO A 217 -9.44 -16.08 11.04
CA PRO A 217 -10.85 -16.21 10.67
C PRO A 217 -11.07 -16.28 9.16
N ASP A 218 -10.13 -15.75 8.38
CA ASP A 218 -10.16 -15.74 6.91
C ASP A 218 -9.37 -16.91 6.31
N HIS A 219 -8.79 -17.78 7.13
CA HIS A 219 -7.98 -18.94 6.75
C HIS A 219 -6.78 -18.57 5.85
N VAL A 220 -6.09 -17.47 6.18
CA VAL A 220 -4.89 -16.98 5.48
C VAL A 220 -3.80 -16.55 6.45
N SER A 221 -2.55 -16.52 5.97
CA SER A 221 -1.38 -15.99 6.69
C SER A 221 -0.36 -15.40 5.69
N GLY A 222 0.64 -14.67 6.18
CA GLY A 222 1.76 -14.20 5.37
C GLY A 222 1.58 -12.82 4.73
N ASN A 223 0.44 -12.14 4.90
CA ASN A 223 0.19 -10.81 4.31
C ASN A 223 -0.11 -9.72 5.36
N TYR A 224 0.44 -9.84 6.58
CA TYR A 224 0.14 -8.89 7.67
C TYR A 224 0.60 -7.48 7.35
N GLY A 225 1.77 -7.30 6.68
CA GLY A 225 2.25 -6.00 6.26
C GLY A 225 1.32 -5.32 5.23
N VAL A 226 0.73 -6.08 4.30
CA VAL A 226 -0.28 -5.55 3.35
C VAL A 226 -1.57 -5.21 4.09
N GLN A 227 -1.98 -6.04 5.05
CA GLN A 227 -3.14 -5.74 5.90
C GLN A 227 -2.94 -4.47 6.75
N ASP A 228 -1.70 -4.20 7.20
CA ASP A 228 -1.33 -2.96 7.91
C ASP A 228 -1.54 -1.73 7.01
N GLN A 229 -1.13 -1.81 5.75
CA GLN A 229 -1.35 -0.75 4.75
C GLN A 229 -2.86 -0.52 4.53
N ILE A 230 -3.66 -1.59 4.40
CA ILE A 230 -5.13 -1.52 4.28
C ILE A 230 -5.75 -0.87 5.52
N ALA A 231 -5.27 -1.22 6.72
CA ALA A 231 -5.75 -0.64 7.98
C ALA A 231 -5.44 0.86 8.07
N ALA A 232 -4.22 1.28 7.68
CA ALA A 232 -3.83 2.68 7.64
C ALA A 232 -4.68 3.49 6.65
N LEU A 233 -4.91 2.98 5.43
CA LEU A 233 -5.78 3.59 4.44
C LEU A 233 -7.23 3.68 4.94
N SER A 234 -7.72 2.64 5.60
CA SER A 234 -9.05 2.64 6.21
C SER A 234 -9.16 3.66 7.34
N TRP A 235 -8.11 3.84 8.15
CA TRP A 235 -8.05 4.86 9.19
C TRP A 235 -8.04 6.27 8.56
N LEU A 236 -7.22 6.51 7.53
CA LEU A 236 -7.20 7.77 6.79
C LEU A 236 -8.58 8.08 6.19
N LYS A 237 -9.23 7.11 5.56
CA LYS A 237 -10.59 7.29 5.01
C LYS A 237 -11.60 7.78 6.06
N ARG A 238 -11.49 7.34 7.33
CA ARG A 238 -12.38 7.75 8.42
C ARG A 238 -11.97 9.08 9.08
N ASN A 239 -10.68 9.43 9.07
CA ASN A 239 -10.15 10.52 9.89
C ASN A 239 -9.62 11.73 9.10
N ILE A 240 -9.25 11.58 7.82
CA ILE A 240 -8.53 12.62 7.07
C ILE A 240 -9.30 13.94 6.92
N ALA A 241 -10.63 13.90 6.99
CA ALA A 241 -11.46 15.10 7.03
C ALA A 241 -11.18 15.98 8.26
N LYS A 242 -10.70 15.40 9.37
CA LYS A 242 -10.29 16.16 10.56
C LYS A 242 -9.04 17.00 10.31
N PHE A 243 -8.23 16.62 9.34
CA PHE A 243 -7.01 17.30 8.89
C PHE A 243 -7.25 18.26 7.71
N GLY A 244 -8.51 18.46 7.31
CA GLY A 244 -8.89 19.29 6.16
C GLY A 244 -8.82 18.56 4.82
N GLY A 245 -8.66 17.23 4.82
CA GLY A 245 -8.61 16.39 3.63
C GLY A 245 -9.96 15.89 3.15
N ASP A 246 -10.02 15.50 1.89
CA ASP A 246 -11.19 14.87 1.28
C ASP A 246 -11.01 13.34 1.27
N PRO A 247 -11.81 12.58 2.03
CA PRO A 247 -11.73 11.13 2.02
C PRO A 247 -12.09 10.50 0.66
N GLU A 248 -12.75 11.25 -0.24
CA GLU A 248 -13.07 10.79 -1.59
C GLU A 248 -11.99 11.19 -2.63
N ARG A 249 -10.86 11.76 -2.18
CA ARG A 249 -9.75 12.18 -3.04
C ARG A 249 -8.40 11.75 -2.48
N ILE A 250 -8.28 10.46 -2.18
CA ILE A 250 -7.04 9.82 -1.71
C ILE A 250 -6.32 9.18 -2.90
N THR A 251 -5.07 9.52 -3.12
CA THR A 251 -4.16 8.85 -4.06
C THR A 251 -3.06 8.17 -3.26
N ILE A 252 -2.81 6.89 -3.51
CA ILE A 252 -1.68 6.16 -2.93
C ILE A 252 -0.48 6.24 -3.85
N PHE A 253 0.72 6.34 -3.28
CA PHE A 253 1.95 6.27 -4.07
C PHE A 253 3.06 5.54 -3.31
N GLY A 254 3.96 4.91 -4.04
CA GLY A 254 5.06 4.16 -3.46
C GLY A 254 6.10 3.77 -4.49
N GLU A 255 7.30 3.46 -4.00
CA GLU A 255 8.42 3.03 -4.84
C GLU A 255 8.89 1.64 -4.43
N SER A 256 9.45 0.85 -5.40
CA SER A 256 9.97 -0.50 -5.15
C SER A 256 8.89 -1.40 -4.51
N ALA A 257 9.17 -2.00 -3.35
CA ALA A 257 8.19 -2.76 -2.58
C ALA A 257 6.94 -1.94 -2.24
N GLY A 258 7.05 -0.61 -2.06
CA GLY A 258 5.92 0.31 -1.93
C GLY A 258 5.11 0.44 -3.22
N GLY A 259 5.77 0.54 -4.37
CA GLY A 259 5.13 0.51 -5.69
C GLY A 259 4.47 -0.85 -6.00
N ILE A 260 5.12 -1.96 -5.61
CA ILE A 260 4.54 -3.29 -5.67
C ILE A 260 3.31 -3.38 -4.75
N SER A 261 3.39 -2.81 -3.53
CA SER A 261 2.22 -2.70 -2.63
C SER A 261 1.07 -1.94 -3.28
N VAL A 262 1.34 -0.81 -3.94
CA VAL A 262 0.32 -0.06 -4.69
C VAL A 262 -0.39 -0.95 -5.71
N SER A 263 0.34 -1.78 -6.48
CA SER A 263 -0.27 -2.70 -7.45
C SER A 263 -1.14 -3.77 -6.77
N MET A 264 -0.68 -4.30 -5.62
CA MET A 264 -1.43 -5.28 -4.82
C MET A 264 -2.70 -4.68 -4.22
N LEU A 265 -2.62 -3.45 -3.68
CA LEU A 265 -3.78 -2.74 -3.14
C LEU A 265 -4.81 -2.44 -4.24
N CYS A 266 -4.37 -2.11 -5.46
CA CYS A 266 -5.26 -1.99 -6.61
C CYS A 266 -5.94 -3.32 -6.95
N ALA A 267 -5.25 -4.46 -6.82
CA ALA A 267 -5.79 -5.79 -7.10
C ALA A 267 -6.65 -6.37 -5.95
N SER A 268 -6.48 -5.88 -4.72
CA SER A 268 -7.17 -6.40 -3.54
C SER A 268 -8.62 -5.92 -3.45
N PRO A 269 -9.61 -6.83 -3.29
CA PRO A 269 -11.01 -6.46 -3.08
C PRO A 269 -11.24 -5.74 -1.74
N LEU A 270 -10.33 -5.92 -0.76
CA LEU A 270 -10.39 -5.27 0.55
C LEU A 270 -10.14 -3.77 0.48
N CYS A 271 -9.57 -3.28 -0.62
CA CYS A 271 -9.24 -1.87 -0.84
C CYS A 271 -10.34 -1.09 -1.57
N LYS A 272 -11.47 -1.72 -1.88
CA LYS A 272 -12.54 -1.08 -2.65
C LYS A 272 -12.99 0.23 -2.02
N GLY A 273 -12.80 1.35 -2.74
CA GLY A 273 -13.22 2.70 -2.32
C GLY A 273 -12.29 3.38 -1.30
N LEU A 274 -11.15 2.77 -0.92
CA LEU A 274 -10.19 3.40 0.00
C LEU A 274 -9.37 4.50 -0.67
N PHE A 275 -9.16 4.43 -1.98
CA PHE A 275 -8.44 5.45 -2.76
C PHE A 275 -9.06 5.63 -4.15
N GLN A 276 -8.72 6.72 -4.83
CA GLN A 276 -9.27 7.14 -6.13
C GLN A 276 -8.19 7.35 -7.19
N GLY A 277 -6.93 7.17 -6.84
CA GLY A 277 -5.79 7.22 -7.75
C GLY A 277 -4.61 6.43 -7.18
N ALA A 278 -3.69 5.98 -8.05
CA ALA A 278 -2.53 5.22 -7.64
C ALA A 278 -1.29 5.58 -8.47
N ILE A 279 -0.14 5.75 -7.80
CA ILE A 279 1.15 6.00 -8.44
C ILE A 279 2.12 4.90 -8.02
N SER A 280 2.68 4.17 -8.98
CA SER A 280 3.66 3.12 -8.72
C SER A 280 4.99 3.44 -9.40
N GLN A 281 6.01 3.68 -8.59
CA GLN A 281 7.38 3.93 -9.02
C GLN A 281 8.18 2.64 -8.89
N SER A 282 8.68 2.12 -10.00
CA SER A 282 9.44 0.86 -10.04
C SER A 282 8.73 -0.28 -9.29
N GLY A 283 7.43 -0.46 -9.58
CA GLY A 283 6.55 -1.40 -8.89
C GLY A 283 5.82 -2.34 -9.86
N GLY A 284 4.87 -3.08 -9.30
CA GLY A 284 4.08 -4.06 -10.04
C GLY A 284 4.49 -5.51 -9.72
N SER A 285 3.52 -6.40 -9.70
CA SER A 285 3.71 -7.82 -9.41
C SER A 285 2.81 -8.66 -10.32
N PHE A 286 3.05 -8.52 -11.63
CA PHE A 286 2.29 -9.18 -12.69
C PHE A 286 2.93 -10.49 -13.18
N GLY A 287 4.09 -10.89 -12.64
CA GLY A 287 4.73 -12.16 -12.91
C GLY A 287 3.97 -13.34 -12.28
N PRO A 288 4.11 -14.54 -12.82
CA PRO A 288 3.49 -15.75 -12.24
C PRO A 288 4.12 -16.12 -10.90
N THR A 289 3.37 -16.87 -10.09
CA THR A 289 3.90 -17.42 -8.83
C THR A 289 5.02 -18.44 -9.10
N ARG A 290 5.98 -18.52 -8.14
CA ARG A 290 7.11 -19.45 -8.21
C ARG A 290 7.52 -19.91 -6.80
N PRO A 291 7.89 -21.21 -6.61
CA PRO A 291 8.39 -21.70 -5.32
C PRO A 291 9.69 -21.01 -4.89
N VAL A 292 10.63 -20.81 -5.83
CA VAL A 292 11.88 -20.07 -5.64
C VAL A 292 11.73 -18.72 -6.34
N THR A 293 11.84 -17.63 -5.57
CA THR A 293 11.60 -16.27 -6.09
C THR A 293 12.78 -15.77 -6.92
N TYR A 294 12.43 -15.05 -8.00
CA TYR A 294 13.35 -14.29 -8.85
C TYR A 294 12.79 -12.89 -9.08
N PRO A 295 13.61 -11.89 -9.44
CA PRO A 295 13.10 -10.58 -9.83
C PRO A 295 12.02 -10.68 -10.91
N GLY A 296 10.83 -10.14 -10.64
CA GLY A 296 9.66 -10.26 -11.51
C GLY A 296 8.81 -11.53 -11.34
N GLU A 297 9.30 -12.54 -10.62
CA GLU A 297 8.57 -13.75 -10.19
C GLU A 297 8.72 -13.91 -8.67
N ASN A 298 8.28 -12.90 -7.93
CA ASN A 298 8.54 -12.79 -6.49
C ASN A 298 7.43 -13.41 -5.63
N MET A 299 6.25 -13.62 -6.22
CA MET A 299 5.09 -14.12 -5.48
C MET A 299 5.15 -15.64 -5.33
N LYS A 300 4.74 -16.10 -4.15
CA LYS A 300 4.51 -17.52 -3.84
C LYS A 300 3.02 -17.75 -3.62
N THR A 301 2.59 -19.01 -3.74
CA THR A 301 1.30 -19.42 -3.20
C THR A 301 1.39 -19.52 -1.67
N LEU A 302 0.25 -19.40 -0.98
CA LEU A 302 0.18 -19.59 0.48
C LEU A 302 0.81 -20.93 0.89
N ALA A 303 0.50 -22.02 0.17
CA ALA A 303 1.03 -23.34 0.48
C ALA A 303 2.56 -23.40 0.41
N ASN A 304 3.18 -22.76 -0.60
CA ASN A 304 4.65 -22.71 -0.70
C ASN A 304 5.26 -21.83 0.41
N ALA A 305 4.61 -20.73 0.75
CA ALA A 305 5.06 -19.85 1.83
C ALA A 305 4.95 -20.52 3.21
N GLU A 306 3.92 -21.33 3.45
CA GLU A 306 3.78 -22.13 4.67
C GLU A 306 4.91 -23.15 4.81
N GLN A 307 5.33 -23.81 3.71
CA GLN A 307 6.48 -24.73 3.73
C GLN A 307 7.78 -24.01 4.09
N ASP A 308 7.97 -22.79 3.58
CA ASP A 308 9.13 -21.98 3.96
C ASP A 308 9.06 -21.51 5.42
N GLY A 309 7.86 -21.17 5.88
CA GLY A 309 7.61 -20.82 7.29
C GLY A 309 7.94 -21.97 8.25
N LEU A 310 7.61 -23.21 7.90
CA LEU A 310 7.98 -24.41 8.69
C LEU A 310 9.51 -24.58 8.77
N LYS A 311 10.25 -24.33 7.67
CA LYS A 311 11.72 -24.34 7.69
C LYS A 311 12.30 -23.23 8.60
N ILE A 312 11.68 -22.04 8.58
CA ILE A 312 12.06 -20.94 9.47
C ILE A 312 11.82 -21.35 10.93
N MET A 313 10.66 -21.91 11.25
CA MET A 313 10.32 -22.39 12.59
C MET A 313 11.33 -23.44 13.08
N GLU A 314 11.66 -24.42 12.26
CA GLU A 314 12.68 -25.43 12.56
C GLU A 314 14.07 -24.80 12.79
N SER A 315 14.48 -23.84 11.92
CA SER A 315 15.77 -23.16 12.03
C SER A 315 15.93 -22.35 13.32
N LEU A 316 14.81 -21.87 13.88
CA LEU A 316 14.74 -21.17 15.16
C LEU A 316 14.65 -22.11 16.36
N GLY A 317 14.53 -23.42 16.13
CA GLY A 317 14.38 -24.44 17.18
C GLY A 317 13.00 -24.39 17.86
N ALA A 318 11.97 -23.84 17.22
CA ALA A 318 10.62 -23.83 17.75
C ALA A 318 9.81 -25.03 17.25
N SER A 319 8.94 -25.54 18.10
CA SER A 319 8.06 -26.67 17.81
C SER A 319 6.57 -26.28 17.76
N SER A 320 6.25 -25.00 18.08
CA SER A 320 4.87 -24.51 18.11
C SER A 320 4.83 -22.99 17.86
N LEU A 321 3.67 -22.49 17.41
CA LEU A 321 3.39 -21.07 17.26
C LEU A 321 3.52 -20.32 18.60
N ALA A 322 3.14 -20.94 19.71
CA ALA A 322 3.28 -20.34 21.05
C ALA A 322 4.75 -20.09 21.41
N GLU A 323 5.65 -21.02 21.09
CA GLU A 323 7.09 -20.82 21.27
C GLU A 323 7.63 -19.70 20.39
N LEU A 324 7.21 -19.60 19.11
CA LEU A 324 7.58 -18.50 18.23
C LEU A 324 7.11 -17.14 18.79
N ARG A 325 5.86 -17.04 19.27
CA ARG A 325 5.32 -15.82 19.89
C ARG A 325 6.05 -15.40 21.16
N ALA A 326 6.57 -16.36 21.92
CA ALA A 326 7.36 -16.09 23.14
C ALA A 326 8.81 -15.64 22.86
N MET A 327 9.30 -15.79 21.62
CA MET A 327 10.64 -15.38 21.25
C MET A 327 10.79 -13.86 21.19
N ASP A 328 12.02 -13.40 21.45
CA ASP A 328 12.43 -12.03 21.19
C ASP A 328 12.19 -11.70 19.70
N ALA A 329 11.51 -10.59 19.43
CA ALA A 329 11.15 -10.13 18.11
C ALA A 329 12.36 -9.91 17.18
N TRP A 330 13.53 -9.56 17.74
CA TRP A 330 14.76 -9.39 16.97
C TRP A 330 15.28 -10.66 16.30
N LYS A 331 14.80 -11.84 16.70
CA LYS A 331 15.10 -13.10 15.99
C LYS A 331 14.46 -13.15 14.60
N PHE A 332 13.40 -12.38 14.38
CA PHE A 332 12.66 -12.29 13.13
C PHE A 332 13.04 -11.08 12.27
N ALA A 333 14.02 -10.28 12.70
CA ALA A 333 14.50 -9.13 11.95
C ALA A 333 15.08 -9.55 10.60
N GLY A 334 14.56 -8.99 9.51
CA GLY A 334 15.12 -9.16 8.18
C GLY A 334 16.51 -8.53 8.07
N ARG A 335 17.44 -9.23 7.39
CA ARG A 335 18.83 -8.78 7.19
C ARG A 335 19.15 -8.68 5.70
N GLY A 336 18.42 -7.80 4.98
CA GLY A 336 18.61 -7.59 3.55
C GLY A 336 17.48 -8.17 2.68
N LEU A 337 17.57 -7.90 1.38
CA LEU A 337 16.58 -8.33 0.39
C LEU A 337 16.43 -9.87 0.40
N GLY A 338 15.19 -10.35 0.44
CA GLY A 338 14.86 -11.77 0.42
C GLY A 338 14.96 -12.50 1.76
N ALA A 339 15.50 -11.88 2.81
CA ALA A 339 15.69 -12.53 4.12
C ALA A 339 14.45 -12.42 5.04
N GLY A 340 13.39 -11.74 4.62
CA GLY A 340 12.32 -11.36 5.51
C GLY A 340 10.92 -11.83 5.15
N GLY A 341 10.76 -12.52 4.06
CA GLY A 341 9.44 -12.84 3.53
C GLY A 341 8.98 -11.85 2.45
N TRP A 342 7.97 -12.25 1.73
CA TRP A 342 7.39 -11.52 0.61
C TRP A 342 5.87 -11.73 0.65
N PRO A 343 5.03 -10.79 0.18
CA PRO A 343 3.59 -11.01 0.06
C PRO A 343 3.27 -12.29 -0.74
N VAL A 344 2.16 -12.92 -0.41
CA VAL A 344 1.76 -14.21 -0.99
C VAL A 344 0.38 -14.13 -1.65
N VAL A 345 0.15 -14.95 -2.66
CA VAL A 345 -1.19 -15.18 -3.20
C VAL A 345 -1.92 -16.10 -2.22
N ASP A 346 -2.83 -15.53 -1.43
CA ASP A 346 -3.51 -16.20 -0.32
C ASP A 346 -5.00 -16.48 -0.57
N GLY A 347 -5.55 -15.98 -1.67
CA GLY A 347 -6.96 -16.13 -2.00
C GLY A 347 -7.90 -15.11 -1.34
N TYR A 348 -7.39 -14.24 -0.45
CA TYR A 348 -8.18 -13.27 0.32
C TYR A 348 -7.62 -11.84 0.21
N VAL A 349 -6.43 -11.55 0.76
CA VAL A 349 -5.78 -10.22 0.65
C VAL A 349 -5.31 -10.01 -0.79
N ILE A 350 -4.66 -11.00 -1.35
CA ILE A 350 -4.21 -11.08 -2.75
C ILE A 350 -4.86 -12.32 -3.35
N PRO A 351 -6.02 -12.16 -4.03
CA PRO A 351 -6.87 -13.30 -4.38
C PRO A 351 -6.28 -14.24 -5.42
N ASP A 352 -5.42 -13.73 -6.33
CA ASP A 352 -4.85 -14.49 -7.45
C ASP A 352 -3.63 -13.78 -8.02
N ASP A 353 -2.97 -14.37 -9.03
CA ASP A 353 -2.00 -13.71 -9.91
C ASP A 353 -2.59 -12.41 -10.48
N GLN A 354 -1.87 -11.29 -10.31
CA GLN A 354 -2.39 -9.97 -10.73
C GLN A 354 -2.68 -9.89 -12.23
N SER A 355 -1.90 -10.56 -13.08
CA SER A 355 -2.21 -10.62 -14.51
C SER A 355 -3.56 -11.29 -14.78
N VAL A 356 -3.91 -12.32 -14.02
CA VAL A 356 -5.22 -12.99 -14.12
C VAL A 356 -6.32 -12.05 -13.65
N LEU A 357 -6.16 -11.43 -12.46
CA LEU A 357 -7.13 -10.50 -11.91
C LEU A 357 -7.42 -9.34 -12.87
N TYR A 358 -6.37 -8.74 -13.44
CA TYR A 358 -6.52 -7.62 -14.37
C TYR A 358 -7.10 -8.06 -15.73
N ALA A 359 -6.71 -9.23 -16.24
CA ALA A 359 -7.29 -9.75 -17.48
C ALA A 359 -8.79 -10.03 -17.37
N GLU A 360 -9.27 -10.35 -16.17
CA GLU A 360 -10.68 -10.61 -15.85
C GLU A 360 -11.44 -9.36 -15.37
N GLY A 361 -10.79 -8.22 -15.24
CA GLY A 361 -11.39 -6.99 -14.71
C GLY A 361 -11.72 -7.03 -13.22
N ARG A 362 -11.08 -7.90 -12.44
CA ARG A 362 -11.25 -8.09 -11.00
C ARG A 362 -10.24 -7.26 -10.20
N TYR A 363 -10.29 -5.95 -10.32
CA TYR A 363 -9.42 -5.01 -9.62
C TYR A 363 -10.14 -3.68 -9.37
N ASN A 364 -9.56 -2.80 -8.58
CA ASN A 364 -10.07 -1.45 -8.34
C ASN A 364 -9.62 -0.54 -9.50
N ASP A 365 -10.52 -0.28 -10.46
CA ASP A 365 -10.25 0.54 -11.63
C ASP A 365 -10.18 2.03 -11.24
N VAL A 366 -8.98 2.52 -11.02
CA VAL A 366 -8.66 3.92 -10.73
C VAL A 366 -7.60 4.42 -11.71
N PRO A 367 -7.49 5.74 -11.98
CA PRO A 367 -6.38 6.29 -12.73
C PRO A 367 -5.03 5.86 -12.12
N VAL A 368 -4.07 5.51 -12.97
CA VAL A 368 -2.72 5.13 -12.53
C VAL A 368 -1.63 5.91 -13.27
N LEU A 369 -0.59 6.31 -12.51
CA LEU A 369 0.66 6.87 -13.02
C LEU A 369 1.76 5.89 -12.60
N ILE A 370 2.37 5.21 -13.57
CA ILE A 370 3.26 4.08 -13.32
C ILE A 370 4.52 4.19 -14.19
N GLY A 371 5.65 3.74 -13.68
CA GLY A 371 6.89 3.80 -14.44
C GLY A 371 8.06 3.17 -13.71
N TYR A 372 9.24 3.33 -14.30
CA TYR A 372 10.49 2.74 -13.82
C TYR A 372 11.70 3.52 -14.32
N ASN A 373 12.87 3.23 -13.74
CA ASN A 373 14.13 3.92 -14.04
C ASN A 373 14.92 3.21 -15.15
N SER A 374 15.79 3.95 -15.83
CA SER A 374 16.49 3.49 -17.03
C SER A 374 17.56 2.42 -16.78
N ASP A 375 18.08 2.30 -15.55
CA ASP A 375 19.07 1.27 -15.21
C ASP A 375 18.87 0.68 -13.80
N GLU A 376 17.65 0.18 -13.52
CA GLU A 376 17.31 -0.57 -12.30
C GLU A 376 18.27 -1.73 -12.05
N GLY A 377 18.80 -2.31 -13.12
CA GLY A 377 19.70 -3.46 -13.11
C GLY A 377 20.98 -3.24 -12.34
N ILE A 378 21.49 -2.01 -12.24
CA ILE A 378 22.66 -1.68 -11.41
C ILE A 378 22.47 -2.12 -9.97
N SER A 379 21.29 -1.92 -9.42
CA SER A 379 20.98 -2.21 -8.01
C SER A 379 20.72 -3.71 -7.74
N PHE A 380 20.42 -4.50 -8.79
CA PHE A 380 19.97 -5.90 -8.64
C PHE A 380 20.77 -6.92 -9.43
N SER A 381 21.78 -6.50 -10.19
CA SER A 381 22.66 -7.42 -10.90
C SER A 381 23.80 -7.85 -9.98
N PHE A 382 23.65 -8.99 -9.36
CA PHE A 382 24.65 -9.59 -8.47
C PHE A 382 25.52 -10.57 -9.25
N GLY A 383 26.83 -10.39 -9.25
CA GLY A 383 27.79 -11.27 -9.90
C GLY A 383 28.69 -10.54 -10.90
N PRO A 384 29.63 -11.26 -11.54
CA PRO A 384 30.53 -10.66 -12.51
C PRO A 384 29.80 -10.13 -13.73
N SER A 385 30.15 -8.92 -14.19
CA SER A 385 29.66 -8.38 -15.46
C SER A 385 30.53 -8.96 -16.59
N THR A 386 30.27 -10.21 -16.97
CA THR A 386 30.94 -10.89 -18.10
C THR A 386 29.94 -11.59 -19.01
N PRO A 387 30.26 -11.75 -20.31
CA PRO A 387 29.38 -12.47 -21.26
C PRO A 387 29.06 -13.89 -20.80
N GLU A 388 30.07 -14.61 -20.25
CA GLU A 388 29.90 -16.00 -19.80
C GLU A 388 28.94 -16.11 -18.61
N TYR A 389 29.09 -15.24 -17.60
CA TYR A 389 28.20 -15.22 -16.44
C TYR A 389 26.78 -14.84 -16.86
N TYR A 390 26.62 -13.83 -17.69
CA TYR A 390 25.33 -13.42 -18.24
C TYR A 390 24.65 -14.58 -19.00
N ALA A 391 25.37 -15.26 -19.89
CA ALA A 391 24.82 -16.39 -20.64
C ALA A 391 24.41 -17.55 -19.72
N GLN A 392 25.25 -17.88 -18.75
CA GLN A 392 24.98 -18.98 -17.79
C GLN A 392 23.76 -18.66 -16.91
N SER A 393 23.72 -17.48 -16.31
CA SER A 393 22.62 -17.07 -15.42
C SER A 393 21.29 -16.95 -16.17
N THR A 394 21.31 -16.44 -17.41
CA THR A 394 20.13 -16.33 -18.25
C THR A 394 19.59 -17.72 -18.64
N LYS A 395 20.46 -18.67 -19.01
CA LYS A 395 20.05 -20.06 -19.31
C LYS A 395 19.43 -20.76 -18.09
N MET A 396 20.04 -20.60 -16.94
CA MET A 396 19.51 -21.16 -15.68
C MET A 396 18.13 -20.61 -15.34
N ARG A 397 17.94 -19.29 -15.51
CA ARG A 397 16.73 -18.62 -15.10
C ARG A 397 15.56 -18.76 -16.06
N TYR A 398 15.82 -18.72 -17.38
CA TYR A 398 14.77 -18.60 -18.40
C TYR A 398 14.61 -19.86 -19.29
N GLY A 399 15.44 -20.88 -19.08
CA GLY A 399 15.32 -22.16 -19.79
C GLY A 399 15.33 -22.00 -21.30
N GLN A 400 14.31 -22.53 -21.96
CA GLN A 400 14.15 -22.49 -23.43
C GLN A 400 14.02 -21.08 -24.03
N PHE A 401 13.73 -20.05 -23.22
CA PHE A 401 13.64 -18.65 -23.67
C PHE A 401 14.97 -17.90 -23.61
N ALA A 402 16.01 -18.51 -23.05
CA ALA A 402 17.28 -17.84 -22.80
C ALA A 402 17.93 -17.27 -24.08
N ASP A 403 17.97 -18.04 -25.17
CA ASP A 403 18.60 -17.59 -26.42
C ASP A 403 17.83 -16.40 -27.04
N ALA A 404 16.49 -16.43 -26.98
CA ALA A 404 15.67 -15.32 -27.46
C ALA A 404 15.85 -14.07 -26.63
N LEU A 405 15.96 -14.21 -25.29
CA LEU A 405 16.22 -13.10 -24.37
C LEU A 405 17.64 -12.54 -24.54
N MET A 406 18.67 -13.37 -24.66
CA MET A 406 20.04 -12.89 -24.93
C MET A 406 20.17 -12.18 -26.29
N LYS A 407 19.33 -12.55 -27.26
CA LYS A 407 19.25 -11.82 -28.52
C LYS A 407 18.54 -10.48 -28.36
N ALA A 408 17.50 -10.40 -27.53
CA ALA A 408 16.76 -9.16 -27.26
C ALA A 408 17.54 -8.19 -26.34
N TYR A 409 18.36 -8.73 -25.45
CA TYR A 409 19.20 -8.01 -24.49
C TYR A 409 20.67 -8.50 -24.63
N PRO A 410 21.38 -8.11 -25.69
CA PRO A 410 22.74 -8.58 -25.91
C PRO A 410 23.70 -8.00 -24.89
N TYR A 411 24.72 -8.78 -24.49
CA TYR A 411 25.86 -8.25 -23.75
C TYR A 411 26.83 -7.59 -24.72
N THR A 412 27.17 -6.33 -24.47
CA THR A 412 28.21 -5.60 -25.19
C THR A 412 29.17 -4.91 -24.21
N GLU A 413 30.46 -4.84 -24.56
CA GLU A 413 31.45 -4.07 -23.79
C GLU A 413 31.36 -2.57 -24.08
N GLU A 414 30.84 -2.22 -25.25
CA GLU A 414 30.72 -0.85 -25.74
C GLU A 414 29.78 0.02 -24.90
N ASP A 415 28.78 -0.60 -24.24
CA ASP A 415 27.83 0.06 -23.35
C ASP A 415 28.04 -0.32 -21.87
N GLY A 416 29.18 -0.88 -21.51
CA GLY A 416 29.47 -1.34 -20.15
C GLY A 416 28.53 -2.47 -19.68
N GLY A 417 27.98 -3.25 -20.62
CA GLY A 417 27.04 -4.34 -20.34
C GLY A 417 25.62 -3.87 -19.96
N LYS A 418 25.25 -2.61 -20.25
CA LYS A 418 23.95 -2.03 -19.91
C LYS A 418 22.78 -2.84 -20.46
N GLN A 419 22.82 -3.20 -21.75
CA GLN A 419 21.74 -3.95 -22.37
C GLN A 419 21.49 -5.30 -21.69
N SER A 420 22.54 -5.96 -21.18
CA SER A 420 22.37 -7.20 -20.39
C SER A 420 21.72 -6.94 -19.01
N ARG A 421 22.02 -5.78 -18.38
CA ARG A 421 21.36 -5.34 -17.15
C ARG A 421 19.90 -4.93 -17.40
N ASP A 422 19.57 -4.46 -18.61
CA ASP A 422 18.22 -4.12 -19.02
C ASP A 422 17.28 -5.34 -18.97
N LEU A 423 17.78 -6.57 -19.15
CA LEU A 423 16.99 -7.79 -18.91
C LEU A 423 16.53 -7.88 -17.44
N MET A 424 17.41 -7.52 -16.48
CA MET A 424 17.05 -7.49 -15.06
C MET A 424 16.02 -6.37 -14.80
N ARG A 425 16.28 -5.15 -15.30
CA ARG A 425 15.35 -4.02 -15.22
C ARG A 425 13.96 -4.40 -15.72
N ASP A 426 13.90 -4.95 -16.92
CA ASP A 426 12.63 -5.21 -17.58
C ASP A 426 11.91 -6.41 -16.94
N ALA A 427 12.61 -7.46 -16.54
CA ALA A 427 11.97 -8.57 -15.85
C ALA A 427 11.38 -8.16 -14.49
N ALA A 428 12.11 -7.33 -13.72
CA ALA A 428 11.71 -6.93 -12.39
C ALA A 428 10.67 -5.79 -12.38
N PHE A 429 10.79 -4.80 -13.29
CA PHE A 429 10.03 -3.56 -13.25
C PHE A 429 9.41 -3.17 -14.60
N GLY A 430 10.18 -3.16 -15.70
CA GLY A 430 9.71 -2.66 -16.98
C GLY A 430 8.53 -3.45 -17.54
N TRP A 431 8.66 -4.78 -17.63
CA TRP A 431 7.57 -5.64 -18.08
C TRP A 431 6.37 -5.62 -17.13
N GLN A 432 6.61 -5.59 -15.82
CA GLN A 432 5.55 -5.53 -14.81
C GLN A 432 4.67 -4.28 -15.02
N THR A 433 5.31 -3.12 -15.19
CA THR A 433 4.67 -1.82 -15.41
C THR A 433 3.96 -1.76 -16.77
N TRP A 434 4.63 -2.20 -17.84
CA TRP A 434 4.05 -2.26 -19.19
C TRP A 434 2.86 -3.22 -19.24
N LYS A 435 2.96 -4.39 -18.61
CA LYS A 435 1.85 -5.37 -18.54
C LYS A 435 0.66 -4.82 -17.79
N TRP A 436 0.90 -4.11 -16.69
CA TRP A 436 -0.16 -3.40 -15.97
C TRP A 436 -0.87 -2.42 -16.90
N ALA A 437 -0.11 -1.55 -17.58
CA ALA A 437 -0.67 -0.57 -18.51
C ALA A 437 -1.53 -1.24 -19.60
N CYS A 438 -1.00 -2.29 -20.24
CA CYS A 438 -1.71 -3.03 -21.30
C CYS A 438 -3.03 -3.65 -20.81
N LEU A 439 -3.01 -4.32 -19.65
CA LEU A 439 -4.18 -4.98 -19.10
C LEU A 439 -5.24 -3.99 -18.63
N GLN A 440 -4.84 -2.95 -17.91
CA GLN A 440 -5.78 -1.92 -17.44
C GLN A 440 -6.41 -1.15 -18.60
N ASN A 441 -5.63 -0.78 -19.62
CA ASN A 441 -6.19 -0.16 -20.82
C ASN A 441 -7.17 -1.06 -21.56
N LYS A 442 -6.97 -2.39 -21.51
CA LYS A 442 -7.86 -3.38 -22.16
C LYS A 442 -9.17 -3.60 -21.39
N THR A 443 -9.13 -3.62 -20.05
CA THR A 443 -10.25 -4.10 -19.22
C THR A 443 -10.88 -3.01 -18.37
N GLY A 444 -10.15 -1.92 -18.08
CA GLY A 444 -10.61 -0.77 -17.30
C GLY A 444 -11.16 0.38 -18.14
N LYS A 445 -11.53 1.46 -17.44
CA LYS A 445 -11.98 2.72 -18.03
C LYS A 445 -11.11 3.90 -17.60
N SER A 446 -10.35 3.71 -16.53
CA SER A 446 -9.49 4.73 -15.95
C SER A 446 -8.23 4.92 -16.78
N LYS A 447 -7.74 6.17 -16.84
CA LYS A 447 -6.52 6.51 -17.59
C LYS A 447 -5.29 5.87 -16.97
N VAL A 448 -4.35 5.52 -17.83
CA VAL A 448 -3.01 5.04 -17.47
C VAL A 448 -1.99 6.04 -18.01
N PHE A 449 -1.05 6.46 -17.17
CA PHE A 449 0.07 7.31 -17.55
C PHE A 449 1.36 6.56 -17.27
N LEU A 450 2.16 6.35 -18.32
CA LEU A 450 3.39 5.58 -18.24
C LEU A 450 4.60 6.50 -18.29
N TYR A 451 5.61 6.32 -17.42
CA TYR A 451 6.87 7.05 -17.47
C TYR A 451 8.09 6.14 -17.51
N TYR A 452 9.18 6.72 -18.00
CA TYR A 452 10.53 6.19 -17.97
C TYR A 452 11.47 7.29 -17.46
N PHE A 453 12.05 7.08 -16.28
CA PHE A 453 12.95 8.06 -15.68
C PHE A 453 14.38 7.80 -16.14
N ASP A 454 14.97 8.80 -16.82
CA ASP A 454 16.29 8.70 -17.47
C ASP A 454 17.08 9.99 -17.26
N GLN A 455 17.44 10.24 -16.01
CA GLN A 455 18.17 11.44 -15.60
C GLN A 455 19.46 11.06 -14.89
N HIS A 456 20.57 11.10 -15.62
CA HIS A 456 21.90 10.73 -15.14
C HIS A 456 22.97 11.55 -15.88
N PRO A 457 24.21 11.65 -15.34
CA PRO A 457 25.36 12.16 -16.09
C PRO A 457 25.71 11.24 -17.27
N ASP A 458 26.28 11.82 -18.32
CA ASP A 458 26.98 11.07 -19.35
C ASP A 458 28.40 10.74 -18.85
N TYR A 459 28.61 9.53 -18.41
CA TYR A 459 29.88 9.07 -17.86
C TYR A 459 30.85 8.75 -18.99
N PRO A 460 32.10 9.33 -19.00
CA PRO A 460 33.11 9.02 -20.00
C PRO A 460 33.59 7.56 -19.91
N ALA A 461 34.19 7.05 -20.99
CA ALA A 461 34.55 5.62 -21.10
C ALA A 461 35.59 5.13 -20.08
N ASP A 462 36.32 6.02 -19.45
CA ASP A 462 37.28 5.73 -18.38
C ASP A 462 36.72 5.93 -16.97
N ASP A 463 35.44 6.32 -16.84
CA ASP A 463 34.76 6.41 -15.56
C ASP A 463 34.24 5.02 -15.12
N LYS A 464 34.30 4.77 -13.81
CA LYS A 464 33.75 3.52 -13.20
C LYS A 464 32.26 3.32 -13.44
N ASN A 465 31.53 4.41 -13.69
CA ASN A 465 30.09 4.40 -13.96
C ASN A 465 29.77 4.42 -15.47
N PHE A 466 30.73 4.19 -16.32
CA PHE A 466 30.52 4.17 -17.78
C PHE A 466 29.36 3.24 -18.16
N GLY A 467 28.44 3.73 -18.97
CA GLY A 467 27.24 3.02 -19.40
C GLY A 467 26.16 2.89 -18.32
N HIS A 468 26.29 3.60 -17.16
CA HIS A 468 25.22 3.63 -16.16
C HIS A 468 24.13 4.62 -16.55
N GLY A 469 22.87 4.19 -16.41
CA GLY A 469 21.68 5.03 -16.44
C GLY A 469 21.19 5.39 -15.03
N SER A 470 19.91 5.69 -14.89
CA SER A 470 19.27 6.02 -13.61
C SER A 470 19.03 4.76 -12.78
N PRO A 471 19.69 4.61 -11.61
CA PRO A 471 19.52 3.43 -10.76
C PRO A 471 18.16 3.40 -10.05
N HIS A 472 17.86 2.24 -9.44
CA HIS A 472 16.65 2.03 -8.66
C HIS A 472 16.46 3.07 -7.54
N GLY A 473 15.25 3.62 -7.41
CA GLY A 473 14.88 4.60 -6.37
C GLY A 473 15.40 6.03 -6.61
N GLN A 474 16.16 6.31 -7.67
CA GLN A 474 16.67 7.66 -7.91
C GLN A 474 15.55 8.69 -8.14
N ASP A 475 14.47 8.31 -8.81
CA ASP A 475 13.31 9.15 -9.09
C ASP A 475 12.59 9.63 -7.82
N VAL A 476 12.69 8.90 -6.70
CA VAL A 476 12.12 9.29 -5.39
C VAL A 476 12.69 10.63 -4.93
N ASN A 477 14.03 10.83 -5.06
CA ASN A 477 14.65 12.10 -4.68
C ASN A 477 14.11 13.27 -5.51
N PHE A 478 13.77 13.03 -6.78
CA PHE A 478 13.18 14.06 -7.65
C PHE A 478 11.74 14.37 -7.26
N VAL A 479 10.92 13.35 -6.99
CA VAL A 479 9.53 13.54 -6.54
C VAL A 479 9.48 14.25 -5.19
N PHE A 480 10.31 13.84 -4.22
CA PHE A 480 10.35 14.45 -2.88
C PHE A 480 11.13 15.75 -2.81
N GLN A 481 11.80 16.15 -3.90
CA GLN A 481 12.62 17.36 -3.96
C GLN A 481 13.78 17.36 -2.93
N HIS A 482 14.38 16.18 -2.74
CA HIS A 482 15.56 16.00 -1.90
C HIS A 482 16.83 16.50 -2.64
N THR A 483 16.88 17.80 -2.89
CA THR A 483 17.89 18.46 -3.78
C THR A 483 19.33 18.29 -3.31
N ALA A 484 19.57 17.95 -2.05
CA ALA A 484 20.91 17.68 -1.52
C ALA A 484 21.58 16.44 -2.14
N HIS A 485 20.81 15.56 -2.80
CA HIS A 485 21.29 14.35 -3.45
C HIS A 485 21.55 14.54 -4.96
N PHE A 486 21.34 15.74 -5.52
CA PHE A 486 21.48 15.99 -6.95
C PHE A 486 22.93 16.21 -7.35
N GLU A 487 23.38 15.45 -8.35
CA GLU A 487 24.73 15.56 -8.90
C GLU A 487 24.89 16.77 -9.82
N ARG A 488 23.80 17.18 -10.49
CA ARG A 488 23.75 18.30 -11.45
C ARG A 488 22.59 19.23 -11.11
N PRO A 489 22.67 20.00 -10.01
CA PRO A 489 21.55 20.79 -9.51
C PRO A 489 20.94 21.75 -10.57
N GLU A 490 21.74 22.25 -11.51
CA GLU A 490 21.31 23.18 -12.57
C GLU A 490 20.30 22.56 -13.55
N VAL A 491 20.29 21.24 -13.73
CA VAL A 491 19.34 20.50 -14.58
C VAL A 491 18.41 19.62 -13.75
N ASP A 492 18.87 19.09 -12.62
CA ASP A 492 18.10 18.16 -11.77
C ASP A 492 17.00 18.89 -10.99
N VAL A 493 17.25 20.11 -10.45
CA VAL A 493 16.24 20.90 -9.74
C VAL A 493 15.06 21.28 -10.63
N PRO A 494 15.23 21.80 -11.86
CA PRO A 494 14.11 22.07 -12.76
C PRO A 494 13.27 20.82 -13.08
N LEU A 495 13.91 19.67 -13.29
CA LEU A 495 13.19 18.40 -13.52
C LEU A 495 12.43 17.95 -12.28
N SER A 496 13.03 18.03 -11.10
CA SER A 496 12.39 17.70 -9.81
C SER A 496 11.14 18.55 -9.59
N VAL A 497 11.21 19.86 -9.81
CA VAL A 497 10.03 20.75 -9.72
C VAL A 497 8.94 20.33 -10.72
N THR A 498 9.33 19.95 -11.93
CA THR A 498 8.40 19.49 -12.96
C THR A 498 7.72 18.17 -12.55
N MET A 499 8.50 17.21 -12.02
CA MET A 499 7.97 15.95 -11.51
C MET A 499 7.02 16.16 -10.32
N GLY A 500 7.39 17.00 -9.36
CA GLY A 500 6.51 17.36 -8.24
C GLY A 500 5.16 17.92 -8.71
N LYS A 501 5.15 18.74 -9.78
CA LYS A 501 3.90 19.25 -10.38
C LYS A 501 3.08 18.13 -11.03
N TYR A 502 3.69 17.19 -11.76
CA TYR A 502 2.98 16.05 -12.35
C TYR A 502 2.32 15.18 -11.27
N TRP A 503 3.05 14.82 -10.22
CA TRP A 503 2.51 14.03 -9.10
C TRP A 503 1.37 14.76 -8.37
N THR A 504 1.55 16.06 -8.12
CA THR A 504 0.52 16.92 -7.51
C THR A 504 -0.74 17.00 -8.37
N ASN A 505 -0.60 17.25 -9.68
CA ASN A 505 -1.74 17.32 -10.59
C ASN A 505 -2.47 15.98 -10.66
N PHE A 506 -1.71 14.88 -10.75
CA PHE A 506 -2.31 13.55 -10.75
C PHE A 506 -3.09 13.26 -9.46
N ALA A 507 -2.54 13.61 -8.29
CA ALA A 507 -3.25 13.47 -7.01
C ALA A 507 -4.51 14.35 -6.94
N LYS A 508 -4.50 15.52 -7.57
CA LYS A 508 -5.63 16.46 -7.59
C LYS A 508 -6.72 16.07 -8.58
N TYR A 509 -6.33 15.57 -9.75
CA TYR A 509 -7.23 15.49 -10.91
C TYR A 509 -7.29 14.10 -11.56
N GLY A 510 -6.46 13.13 -11.14
CA GLY A 510 -6.28 11.84 -11.83
C GLY A 510 -5.63 11.99 -13.21
N ASP A 511 -4.97 13.13 -13.47
CA ASP A 511 -4.30 13.49 -14.72
C ASP A 511 -3.07 14.35 -14.39
N PRO A 512 -1.86 13.98 -14.84
CA PRO A 512 -0.64 14.71 -14.50
C PRO A 512 -0.51 16.05 -15.23
N ASN A 513 -1.27 16.27 -16.30
CA ASN A 513 -1.14 17.45 -17.15
C ASN A 513 -1.55 18.75 -16.43
N GLY A 514 -0.95 19.87 -16.83
CA GLY A 514 -1.24 21.18 -16.27
C GLY A 514 -0.54 22.29 -17.05
N GLU A 515 -0.88 23.55 -16.74
CA GLU A 515 -0.33 24.71 -17.39
C GLU A 515 1.20 24.78 -17.26
N GLY A 516 1.88 25.02 -18.36
CA GLY A 516 3.34 25.16 -18.40
C GLY A 516 4.12 23.86 -18.33
N LEU A 517 3.43 22.70 -18.31
CA LEU A 517 4.06 21.38 -18.35
C LEU A 517 4.07 20.79 -19.76
N PRO A 518 5.13 20.06 -20.18
CA PRO A 518 5.07 19.22 -21.36
C PRO A 518 3.89 18.25 -21.30
N HIS A 519 3.20 18.08 -22.43
CA HIS A 519 2.01 17.21 -22.45
C HIS A 519 2.36 15.74 -22.26
N TRP A 520 1.78 15.12 -21.26
CA TRP A 520 1.89 13.69 -20.97
C TRP A 520 0.69 12.94 -21.54
N PRO A 521 0.82 12.19 -22.64
CA PRO A 521 -0.28 11.44 -23.22
C PRO A 521 -0.67 10.26 -22.34
N ALA A 522 -1.96 9.96 -22.25
CA ALA A 522 -2.42 8.71 -21.65
C ALA A 522 -1.97 7.53 -22.53
N PHE A 523 -1.50 6.46 -21.88
CA PHE A 523 -1.14 5.21 -22.56
C PHE A 523 -2.37 4.54 -23.16
N THR A 524 -2.25 4.07 -24.39
CA THR A 524 -3.24 3.19 -25.03
C THR A 524 -2.54 2.06 -25.76
N ASN A 525 -3.19 0.90 -25.85
CA ASN A 525 -2.62 -0.26 -26.57
C ASN A 525 -2.46 -0.01 -28.08
N ASP A 526 -3.26 0.90 -28.64
CA ASP A 526 -3.20 1.25 -30.07
C ASP A 526 -2.08 2.27 -30.37
N GLN A 527 -1.74 3.10 -29.40
CA GLN A 527 -0.66 4.10 -29.49
C GLN A 527 0.10 4.11 -28.15
N PRO A 528 0.96 3.10 -27.92
CA PRO A 528 1.69 3.00 -26.67
C PRO A 528 2.74 4.11 -26.59
N GLN A 529 2.55 5.03 -25.63
CA GLN A 529 3.45 6.13 -25.37
C GLN A 529 3.87 6.18 -23.91
N THR A 530 5.10 6.64 -23.69
CA THR A 530 5.73 6.82 -22.39
C THR A 530 6.24 8.26 -22.28
N MET A 531 6.13 8.86 -21.10
CA MET A 531 6.79 10.11 -20.78
C MET A 531 8.21 9.83 -20.32
N TYR A 532 9.19 10.32 -21.06
CA TYR A 532 10.59 10.31 -20.67
C TYR A 532 10.82 11.49 -19.71
N LEU A 533 11.15 11.18 -18.47
CA LEU A 533 11.47 12.13 -17.42
C LEU A 533 13.00 12.35 -17.44
N THR A 534 13.45 13.33 -18.18
CA THR A 534 14.86 13.61 -18.44
C THR A 534 15.08 15.11 -18.71
N SER A 535 16.35 15.55 -18.73
CA SER A 535 16.75 16.89 -19.15
C SER A 535 16.97 16.97 -20.68
N PRO A 536 16.81 18.16 -21.32
CA PRO A 536 16.45 19.45 -20.71
C PRO A 536 14.97 19.58 -20.39
N ALA A 537 14.09 18.71 -20.91
CA ALA A 537 12.66 18.72 -20.63
C ALA A 537 12.06 17.31 -20.83
N PRO A 538 11.08 16.94 -20.01
CA PRO A 538 10.29 15.75 -20.26
C PRO A 538 9.64 15.76 -21.64
N HIS A 539 9.55 14.59 -22.29
CA HIS A 539 8.93 14.44 -23.60
C HIS A 539 8.29 13.07 -23.77
N ALA A 540 7.22 13.00 -24.56
CA ALA A 540 6.58 11.75 -24.89
C ALA A 540 7.34 11.02 -26.01
N GLY A 541 7.38 9.69 -25.92
CA GLY A 541 8.03 8.82 -26.88
C GLY A 541 7.49 7.40 -26.85
N PRO A 542 8.03 6.47 -27.66
CA PRO A 542 7.65 5.07 -27.65
C PRO A 542 8.01 4.40 -26.32
N VAL A 543 7.36 3.27 -26.01
CA VAL A 543 7.73 2.45 -24.86
C VAL A 543 9.16 1.93 -25.02
N PRO A 544 10.06 2.12 -24.04
CA PRO A 544 11.43 1.62 -24.11
C PRO A 544 11.44 0.11 -24.26
N SER A 545 12.32 -0.40 -25.14
CA SER A 545 12.54 -1.85 -25.31
C SER A 545 11.28 -2.69 -25.60
N GLU A 546 10.21 -2.13 -26.18
CA GLU A 546 8.92 -2.82 -26.35
C GLU A 546 9.06 -4.18 -27.06
N ALA A 547 9.93 -4.28 -28.07
CA ALA A 547 10.20 -5.56 -28.74
C ALA A 547 10.78 -6.62 -27.80
N ALA A 548 11.65 -6.22 -26.88
CA ALA A 548 12.23 -7.10 -25.86
C ALA A 548 11.21 -7.46 -24.76
N LEU A 549 10.36 -6.49 -24.36
CA LEU A 549 9.24 -6.75 -23.43
C LEU A 549 8.27 -7.81 -23.98
N ASN A 550 8.05 -7.85 -25.29
CA ASN A 550 7.23 -8.90 -25.94
C ASN A 550 7.86 -10.30 -25.84
N VAL A 551 9.20 -10.41 -25.82
CA VAL A 551 9.89 -11.69 -25.58
C VAL A 551 9.69 -12.13 -24.12
N LEU A 552 9.80 -11.21 -23.17
CA LEU A 552 9.47 -11.46 -21.76
C LEU A 552 8.00 -11.84 -21.58
N ASP A 553 7.08 -11.18 -22.29
CA ASP A 553 5.65 -11.52 -22.23
C ASP A 553 5.37 -12.95 -22.70
N SER A 554 6.11 -13.40 -23.73
CA SER A 554 6.03 -14.78 -24.21
C SER A 554 6.54 -15.77 -23.15
N TYR A 555 7.65 -15.43 -22.46
CA TYR A 555 8.15 -16.23 -21.34
C TYR A 555 7.13 -16.28 -20.19
N PHE A 556 6.65 -15.16 -19.69
CA PHE A 556 5.71 -15.13 -18.57
C PHE A 556 4.35 -15.74 -18.91
N THR A 557 3.93 -15.68 -20.18
CA THR A 557 2.73 -16.38 -20.66
C THR A 557 2.93 -17.89 -20.61
N TRP A 558 4.07 -18.39 -21.11
CA TRP A 558 4.41 -19.81 -21.03
C TRP A 558 4.52 -20.28 -19.57
N ARG A 559 5.11 -19.46 -18.68
CA ARG A 559 5.23 -19.78 -17.26
C ARG A 559 3.88 -20.08 -16.58
N ARG A 560 2.75 -19.60 -17.14
CA ARG A 560 1.38 -19.87 -16.67
C ARG A 560 0.77 -21.14 -17.23
N THR A 561 1.39 -21.78 -18.20
CA THR A 561 0.97 -23.10 -18.68
C THR A 561 1.38 -24.19 -17.70
N ASP A 562 0.76 -25.39 -17.80
CA ASP A 562 1.11 -26.53 -16.94
C ASP A 562 2.58 -26.95 -17.12
N GLU A 563 3.11 -26.86 -18.36
CA GLU A 563 4.53 -27.11 -18.66
C GLU A 563 5.44 -26.10 -17.93
N GLY A 564 5.12 -24.81 -18.04
CA GLY A 564 5.88 -23.74 -17.40
C GLY A 564 5.83 -23.79 -15.87
N LYS A 565 4.70 -24.18 -15.27
CA LYS A 565 4.56 -24.41 -13.83
C LYS A 565 5.44 -25.58 -13.38
N ALA A 566 5.32 -26.73 -14.05
CA ALA A 566 6.13 -27.91 -13.74
C ALA A 566 7.64 -27.63 -13.87
N TRP A 567 8.02 -26.84 -14.91
CA TRP A 567 9.41 -26.42 -15.06
C TRP A 567 9.89 -25.59 -13.86
N ALA A 568 9.08 -24.66 -13.35
CA ALA A 568 9.47 -23.83 -12.22
C ALA A 568 9.51 -24.55 -10.86
N GLU A 569 8.75 -25.63 -10.73
CA GLU A 569 8.81 -26.52 -9.56
C GLU A 569 10.11 -27.35 -9.55
N ALA A 570 10.65 -27.64 -10.73
CA ALA A 570 11.88 -28.42 -10.88
C ALA A 570 13.18 -27.59 -10.85
N ASN A 571 13.08 -26.24 -11.04
CA ASN A 571 14.21 -25.30 -11.16
C ASN A 571 14.04 -24.09 -10.23
#